data_dec70a4e9f66972ed2d687207c11c076
#
_entry.id   dec70a4e9f66972ed2d687207c11c076
#
_cell.length_a   1.000
_cell.length_b   1.000
_cell.length_c   1.000
_cell.angle_alpha   90.00
_cell.angle_beta   90.00
_cell.angle_gamma   90.00
#
_symmetry.space_group_name_H-M   'P 1'
#
loop_
_entity.id
_entity.type
_entity.pdbx_description
1 polymer ?
#
loop_
_entity_poly.entity_id
_entity_poly.type
_entity_poly.pdbx_seq_one_letter_code
_entity_poly.pdbx_strand_id
1 'polypeptide(L)'
;MQWLVDRSTLLPSETEPSMANSKQSQTRRLKMSERAQQQLALHFPDVPETLLWRRKSNDGFTTVPRPLPIAMQAIDEISKGSPAGHSLFCLWARAPDNPLVIVENPATFAAETGFTGERATDTWRKRMRRLRELGFIRTKPGPSGEFHFILLLNPNIAVEMMRRNGQVQDGLYGRFIERVADVGAAGDWTAHQEALEAAAKAAAAKSEALDKAAKSKKGAK
;
A
#
# COMPACT_ATOMS: atom_id res chain seq x y z
N MET A 1 -36.21 45.90 -21.00
CA MET A 1 -36.40 45.40 -19.64
C MET A 1 -35.31 44.37 -19.33
N GLN A 2 -34.39 44.82 -18.52
CA GLN A 2 -33.16 44.13 -18.13
C GLN A 2 -33.46 43.17 -16.96
N TRP A 3 -33.07 41.90 -17.06
CA TRP A 3 -32.96 41.00 -15.91
C TRP A 3 -31.49 40.66 -15.71
N LEU A 4 -30.87 41.40 -14.81
CA LEU A 4 -29.61 41.02 -14.13
C LEU A 4 -29.93 39.88 -13.18
N VAL A 5 -29.32 38.71 -13.38
CA VAL A 5 -29.23 37.66 -12.39
C VAL A 5 -27.82 37.68 -11.77
N ASP A 6 -27.84 38.11 -10.55
CA ASP A 6 -26.70 38.14 -9.61
C ASP A 6 -26.09 36.73 -9.42
N ARG A 7 -24.83 36.58 -9.81
CA ARG A 7 -24.01 35.40 -9.56
C ARG A 7 -23.05 35.69 -8.44
N SER A 8 -23.56 35.90 -7.25
CA SER A 8 -22.74 35.90 -6.06
C SER A 8 -23.12 34.69 -5.19
N THR A 9 -22.07 34.04 -4.73
CA THR A 9 -22.06 33.05 -3.67
C THR A 9 -22.54 31.65 -3.97
N LEU A 10 -21.55 30.78 -4.15
CA LEU A 10 -21.43 29.53 -3.41
C LEU A 10 -20.04 28.96 -3.67
N LEU A 11 -19.06 29.37 -2.86
CA LEU A 11 -17.84 28.62 -2.65
C LEU A 11 -18.22 27.40 -1.79
N PRO A 12 -17.92 26.17 -2.20
CA PRO A 12 -18.06 25.02 -1.31
C PRO A 12 -17.00 25.14 -0.23
N SER A 13 -17.44 25.11 1.02
CA SER A 13 -16.64 25.06 2.22
C SER A 13 -15.59 23.94 2.13
N GLU A 14 -14.36 24.28 2.44
CA GLU A 14 -13.25 23.36 2.68
C GLU A 14 -13.67 22.35 3.76
N THR A 15 -14.05 21.15 3.33
CA THR A 15 -14.27 20.01 4.23
C THR A 15 -12.92 19.38 4.50
N GLU A 16 -12.46 19.43 5.72
CA GLU A 16 -11.33 18.65 6.24
C GLU A 16 -11.66 17.14 6.21
N PRO A 17 -11.13 16.33 5.25
CA PRO A 17 -11.58 14.93 5.10
C PRO A 17 -10.80 13.92 5.92
N SER A 18 -9.64 14.29 6.49
CA SER A 18 -8.67 13.30 6.97
C SER A 18 -8.95 12.73 8.37
N MET A 19 -9.40 13.54 9.31
CA MET A 19 -9.56 13.12 10.71
C MET A 19 -10.88 12.41 11.02
N ALA A 20 -11.96 12.76 10.32
CA ALA A 20 -13.26 12.12 10.50
C ALA A 20 -13.26 10.66 10.01
N ASN A 21 -12.54 10.34 8.93
CA ASN A 21 -12.43 9.00 8.37
C ASN A 21 -11.69 8.01 9.30
N SER A 22 -10.64 8.45 10.00
CA SER A 22 -9.89 7.58 10.91
C SER A 22 -10.71 7.22 12.17
N LYS A 23 -11.42 8.18 12.76
CA LYS A 23 -12.31 7.95 13.92
C LYS A 23 -13.49 7.04 13.56
N GLN A 24 -14.14 7.25 12.42
CA GLN A 24 -15.21 6.39 11.94
C GLN A 24 -14.74 4.97 11.64
N SER A 25 -13.55 4.81 11.07
CA SER A 25 -12.94 3.51 10.82
C SER A 25 -12.61 2.78 12.13
N GLN A 26 -12.08 3.47 13.13
CA GLN A 26 -11.83 2.91 14.47
C GLN A 26 -13.13 2.47 15.16
N THR A 27 -14.17 3.30 15.11
CA THR A 27 -15.48 2.98 15.70
C THR A 27 -16.13 1.76 15.01
N ARG A 28 -16.02 1.64 13.69
CA ARG A 28 -16.47 0.46 12.94
C ARG A 28 -15.69 -0.80 13.32
N ARG A 29 -14.37 -0.70 13.51
CA ARG A 29 -13.51 -1.82 13.95
C ARG A 29 -13.88 -2.31 15.34
N LEU A 30 -14.12 -1.41 16.29
CA LEU A 30 -14.57 -1.76 17.64
C LEU A 30 -15.90 -2.51 17.60
N LYS A 31 -16.90 -1.96 16.89
CA LYS A 31 -18.22 -2.62 16.73
C LYS A 31 -18.13 -3.99 16.05
N MET A 32 -17.23 -4.16 15.06
CA MET A 32 -17.00 -5.46 14.43
C MET A 32 -16.36 -6.46 15.38
N SER A 33 -15.38 -6.02 16.18
CA SER A 33 -14.73 -6.87 17.18
C SER A 33 -15.71 -7.35 18.27
N GLU A 34 -16.56 -6.46 18.77
CA GLU A 34 -17.60 -6.79 19.76
C GLU A 34 -18.60 -7.81 19.21
N ARG A 35 -19.11 -7.60 18.00
CA ARG A 35 -20.00 -8.56 17.33
C ARG A 35 -19.32 -9.92 17.13
N ALA A 36 -18.07 -9.93 16.67
CA ALA A 36 -17.32 -11.16 16.49
C ALA A 36 -17.13 -11.91 17.82
N GLN A 37 -16.90 -11.18 18.92
CA GLN A 37 -16.78 -11.78 20.26
C GLN A 37 -18.11 -12.38 20.74
N GLN A 38 -19.24 -11.69 20.53
CA GLN A 38 -20.57 -12.23 20.85
C GLN A 38 -20.88 -13.48 20.03
N GLN A 39 -20.60 -13.48 18.72
CA GLN A 39 -20.80 -14.65 17.87
C GLN A 39 -19.88 -15.82 18.25
N LEU A 40 -18.63 -15.53 18.63
CA LEU A 40 -17.72 -16.55 19.15
C LEU A 40 -18.27 -17.23 20.40
N ALA A 41 -18.73 -16.45 21.38
CA ALA A 41 -19.32 -17.00 22.61
C ALA A 41 -20.61 -17.78 22.36
N LEU A 42 -21.39 -17.37 21.36
CA LEU A 42 -22.66 -18.05 21.03
C LEU A 42 -22.43 -19.37 20.29
N HIS A 43 -21.51 -19.39 19.31
CA HIS A 43 -21.36 -20.53 18.41
C HIS A 43 -20.23 -21.49 18.80
N PHE A 44 -19.29 -21.06 19.60
CA PHE A 44 -18.09 -21.82 19.98
C PHE A 44 -17.80 -21.71 21.50
N PRO A 45 -18.79 -21.97 22.40
CA PRO A 45 -18.61 -21.77 23.83
C PRO A 45 -17.56 -22.71 24.46
N ASP A 46 -17.35 -23.89 23.84
CA ASP A 46 -16.50 -24.95 24.38
C ASP A 46 -15.04 -24.87 23.90
N VAL A 47 -14.69 -23.88 23.07
CA VAL A 47 -13.32 -23.74 22.58
C VAL A 47 -12.45 -23.03 23.63
N PRO A 48 -11.41 -23.68 24.17
CA PRO A 48 -10.52 -23.07 25.14
C PRO A 48 -9.81 -21.83 24.56
N GLU A 49 -9.68 -20.76 25.35
CA GLU A 49 -8.97 -19.54 24.94
C GLU A 49 -7.52 -19.82 24.49
N THR A 50 -6.87 -20.84 25.00
CA THR A 50 -5.51 -21.25 24.62
C THR A 50 -5.38 -21.75 23.18
N LEU A 51 -6.49 -22.18 22.57
CA LEU A 51 -6.53 -22.55 21.14
C LEU A 51 -6.81 -21.36 20.23
N LEU A 52 -7.23 -20.24 20.79
CA LEU A 52 -7.56 -19.05 20.02
C LEU A 52 -6.35 -18.14 19.93
N TRP A 53 -5.95 -17.84 18.70
CA TRP A 53 -4.93 -16.82 18.50
C TRP A 53 -5.51 -15.41 18.70
N ARG A 54 -4.94 -14.66 19.61
CA ARG A 54 -5.36 -13.29 19.90
C ARG A 54 -4.14 -12.37 19.98
N ARG A 55 -4.21 -11.23 19.30
CA ARG A 55 -3.13 -10.21 19.29
C ARG A 55 -2.69 -9.79 20.70
N LYS A 56 -3.61 -9.79 21.69
CA LYS A 56 -3.30 -9.35 23.06
C LYS A 56 -2.52 -10.36 23.89
N SER A 57 -2.61 -11.64 23.52
CA SER A 57 -2.03 -12.75 24.28
C SER A 57 -1.01 -13.56 23.51
N ASN A 58 -0.79 -13.25 22.23
CA ASN A 58 0.17 -13.96 21.39
C ASN A 58 1.12 -12.97 20.75
N ASP A 59 2.41 -13.31 20.82
CA ASP A 59 3.49 -12.60 20.13
C ASP A 59 3.69 -13.14 18.70
N GLY A 60 4.63 -12.54 17.97
CA GLY A 60 5.01 -13.02 16.64
C GLY A 60 3.99 -12.66 15.56
N PHE A 61 3.38 -11.49 15.61
CA PHE A 61 2.50 -10.98 14.58
C PHE A 61 3.06 -9.71 13.92
N THR A 62 2.57 -9.43 12.72
CA THR A 62 2.78 -8.15 12.04
C THR A 62 1.46 -7.63 11.48
N THR A 63 1.44 -6.36 11.07
CA THR A 63 0.26 -5.78 10.40
C THR A 63 0.40 -5.89 8.90
N VAL A 64 -0.68 -6.32 8.24
CA VAL A 64 -0.77 -6.35 6.78
C VAL A 64 -1.98 -5.55 6.29
N PRO A 65 -1.90 -4.87 5.15
CA PRO A 65 -3.04 -4.17 4.57
C PRO A 65 -4.19 -5.14 4.27
N ARG A 66 -5.40 -4.82 4.72
CA ARG A 66 -6.57 -5.69 4.52
C ARG A 66 -6.94 -5.97 3.05
N PRO A 67 -6.70 -5.05 2.08
CA PRO A 67 -6.89 -5.35 0.65
C PRO A 67 -5.77 -6.19 0.03
N LEU A 68 -4.68 -6.51 0.76
CA LEU A 68 -3.53 -7.23 0.23
C LEU A 68 -3.88 -8.53 -0.53
N PRO A 69 -4.84 -9.37 -0.09
CA PRO A 69 -5.21 -10.57 -0.84
C PRO A 69 -5.71 -10.28 -2.28
N ILE A 70 -6.43 -9.16 -2.47
CA ILE A 70 -6.89 -8.78 -3.82
C ILE A 70 -5.73 -8.20 -4.64
N ALA A 71 -4.84 -7.43 -4.02
CA ALA A 71 -3.61 -6.98 -4.66
C ALA A 71 -2.73 -8.15 -5.13
N MET A 72 -2.63 -9.23 -4.33
CA MET A 72 -1.94 -10.46 -4.72
C MET A 72 -2.58 -11.12 -5.95
N GLN A 73 -3.91 -11.19 -6.03
CA GLN A 73 -4.62 -11.69 -7.21
C GLN A 73 -4.28 -10.86 -8.46
N ALA A 74 -4.27 -9.52 -8.33
CA ALA A 74 -3.91 -8.65 -9.45
C ALA A 74 -2.48 -8.89 -9.95
N ILE A 75 -1.53 -9.10 -9.04
CA ILE A 75 -0.15 -9.46 -9.38
C ILE A 75 -0.11 -10.78 -10.12
N ASP A 76 -0.81 -11.80 -9.63
CA ASP A 76 -0.73 -13.16 -10.16
C ASP A 76 -1.43 -13.28 -11.52
N GLU A 77 -2.55 -12.59 -11.74
CA GLU A 77 -3.24 -12.54 -13.03
C GLU A 77 -2.37 -11.98 -14.15
N ILE A 78 -1.62 -10.90 -13.89
CA ILE A 78 -0.72 -10.29 -14.89
C ILE A 78 0.63 -11.00 -14.99
N SER A 79 0.99 -11.78 -13.98
CA SER A 79 2.27 -12.50 -13.89
C SER A 79 2.15 -13.96 -14.34
N LYS A 80 1.35 -14.25 -15.35
CA LYS A 80 1.10 -15.62 -15.88
C LYS A 80 2.40 -16.43 -15.96
N GLY A 81 2.40 -17.64 -15.37
CA GLY A 81 3.57 -18.53 -15.30
C GLY A 81 4.64 -18.11 -14.27
N SER A 82 4.47 -16.97 -13.62
CA SER A 82 5.42 -16.45 -12.62
C SER A 82 4.72 -15.70 -11.47
N PRO A 83 3.72 -16.31 -10.79
CA PRO A 83 2.96 -15.64 -9.74
C PRO A 83 3.88 -15.09 -8.65
N ALA A 84 3.65 -13.85 -8.22
CA ALA A 84 4.50 -13.15 -7.24
C ALA A 84 3.72 -12.62 -6.02
N GLY A 85 2.39 -12.82 -5.99
CA GLY A 85 1.55 -12.35 -4.89
C GLY A 85 1.94 -12.97 -3.56
N HIS A 86 2.19 -14.28 -3.50
CA HIS A 86 2.66 -14.94 -2.28
C HIS A 86 4.02 -14.41 -1.81
N SER A 87 4.93 -14.11 -2.74
CA SER A 87 6.22 -13.50 -2.40
C SER A 87 6.05 -12.12 -1.76
N LEU A 88 5.08 -11.33 -2.20
CA LEU A 88 4.74 -10.06 -1.58
C LEU A 88 4.21 -10.26 -0.16
N PHE A 89 3.33 -11.23 0.06
CA PHE A 89 2.83 -11.57 1.40
C PHE A 89 3.96 -11.94 2.36
N CYS A 90 4.92 -12.78 1.94
CA CYS A 90 6.07 -13.17 2.76
C CYS A 90 6.94 -11.95 3.15
N LEU A 91 7.09 -10.97 2.26
CA LEU A 91 7.77 -9.71 2.60
C LEU A 91 6.99 -8.92 3.67
N TRP A 92 5.67 -8.81 3.56
CA TRP A 92 4.84 -8.17 4.57
C TRP A 92 4.89 -8.90 5.91
N ALA A 93 4.91 -10.23 5.90
CA ALA A 93 5.03 -11.04 7.11
C ALA A 93 6.38 -10.82 7.84
N ARG A 94 7.41 -10.42 7.13
CA ARG A 94 8.74 -10.11 7.67
C ARG A 94 8.93 -8.64 8.06
N ALA A 95 8.02 -7.77 7.67
CA ALA A 95 8.13 -6.34 7.97
C ALA A 95 7.84 -6.06 9.46
N PRO A 96 8.77 -5.44 10.21
CA PRO A 96 8.61 -5.17 11.64
C PRO A 96 7.80 -3.91 11.89
N ASP A 97 6.55 -3.85 11.40
CA ASP A 97 5.68 -2.67 11.43
C ASP A 97 6.32 -1.39 10.79
N ASN A 98 7.33 -1.62 9.95
CA ASN A 98 8.07 -0.63 9.19
C ASN A 98 8.18 -1.13 7.75
N PRO A 99 8.03 -0.28 6.73
CA PRO A 99 8.01 -0.72 5.34
C PRO A 99 9.38 -1.20 4.79
N LEU A 100 10.46 -1.13 5.57
CA LEU A 100 11.79 -1.57 5.16
C LEU A 100 12.05 -3.02 5.60
N VAL A 101 12.35 -3.88 4.64
CA VAL A 101 12.81 -5.26 4.85
C VAL A 101 14.28 -5.37 4.44
N ILE A 102 15.12 -5.89 5.34
CA ILE A 102 16.54 -6.15 5.07
C ILE A 102 16.72 -7.65 4.79
N VAL A 103 17.22 -7.96 3.60
CA VAL A 103 17.47 -9.33 3.15
C VAL A 103 18.94 -9.64 3.32
N GLU A 104 19.30 -10.26 4.43
CA GLU A 104 20.68 -10.70 4.68
C GLU A 104 20.98 -11.98 3.91
N ASN A 105 20.05 -12.93 3.90
CA ASN A 105 20.19 -14.21 3.20
C ASN A 105 19.00 -14.46 2.25
N PRO A 106 19.16 -14.25 0.94
CA PRO A 106 18.12 -14.49 -0.05
C PRO A 106 17.58 -15.92 -0.08
N ALA A 107 18.38 -16.92 0.30
CA ALA A 107 17.95 -18.32 0.31
C ALA A 107 16.88 -18.57 1.38
N THR A 108 16.98 -17.93 2.54
CA THR A 108 15.97 -18.00 3.60
C THR A 108 14.61 -17.44 3.09
N PHE A 109 14.64 -16.28 2.43
CA PHE A 109 13.42 -15.69 1.85
C PHE A 109 12.84 -16.54 0.74
N ALA A 110 13.69 -17.17 -0.09
CA ALA A 110 13.23 -18.10 -1.12
C ALA A 110 12.54 -19.32 -0.50
N ALA A 111 13.11 -19.92 0.53
CA ALA A 111 12.55 -21.08 1.23
C ALA A 111 11.20 -20.74 1.88
N GLU A 112 11.08 -19.60 2.56
CA GLU A 112 9.81 -19.15 3.16
C GLU A 112 8.72 -18.89 2.12
N THR A 113 9.11 -18.47 0.92
CA THR A 113 8.17 -18.29 -0.20
C THR A 113 7.76 -19.64 -0.83
N GLY A 114 8.32 -20.75 -0.35
CA GLY A 114 8.03 -22.09 -0.84
C GLY A 114 8.88 -22.51 -2.05
N PHE A 115 9.92 -21.75 -2.42
CA PHE A 115 10.83 -22.15 -3.48
C PHE A 115 11.90 -23.10 -2.93
N THR A 116 12.10 -24.24 -3.60
CA THR A 116 13.04 -25.30 -3.21
C THR A 116 13.99 -25.64 -4.34
N GLY A 117 15.09 -26.34 -4.00
CA GLY A 117 16.10 -26.80 -4.94
C GLY A 117 17.13 -25.72 -5.32
N GLU A 118 18.04 -26.07 -6.22
CA GLU A 118 19.21 -25.26 -6.58
C GLU A 118 18.84 -23.87 -7.16
N ARG A 119 17.70 -23.75 -7.82
CA ARG A 119 17.23 -22.51 -8.44
C ARG A 119 16.26 -21.69 -7.59
N ALA A 120 16.05 -22.07 -6.32
CA ALA A 120 15.12 -21.40 -5.42
C ALA A 120 15.36 -19.90 -5.33
N THR A 121 16.60 -19.50 -5.06
CA THR A 121 17.01 -18.09 -4.94
C THR A 121 16.82 -17.31 -6.25
N ASP A 122 17.11 -17.91 -7.40
CA ASP A 122 16.93 -17.26 -8.69
C ASP A 122 15.46 -17.10 -9.03
N THR A 123 14.63 -18.08 -8.67
CA THR A 123 13.18 -18.00 -8.80
C THR A 123 12.63 -16.86 -7.94
N TRP A 124 13.07 -16.79 -6.68
CA TRP A 124 12.71 -15.70 -5.77
C TRP A 124 13.12 -14.33 -6.34
N ARG A 125 14.35 -14.18 -6.82
CA ARG A 125 14.83 -12.94 -7.45
C ARG A 125 13.97 -12.52 -8.65
N LYS A 126 13.50 -13.47 -9.46
CA LYS A 126 12.56 -13.20 -10.56
C LYS A 126 11.23 -12.63 -10.04
N ARG A 127 10.70 -13.16 -8.93
CA ARG A 127 9.50 -12.62 -8.30
C ARG A 127 9.73 -11.20 -7.75
N MET A 128 10.88 -10.94 -7.15
CA MET A 128 11.25 -9.59 -6.68
C MET A 128 11.33 -8.58 -7.83
N ARG A 129 11.92 -8.94 -8.96
CA ARG A 129 11.90 -8.08 -10.16
C ARG A 129 10.48 -7.78 -10.59
N ARG A 130 9.63 -8.79 -10.62
CA ARG A 130 8.23 -8.62 -11.01
C ARG A 130 7.48 -7.69 -10.06
N LEU A 131 7.63 -7.84 -8.76
CA LEU A 131 7.03 -6.93 -7.77
C LEU A 131 7.53 -5.49 -7.91
N ARG A 132 8.80 -5.30 -8.23
CA ARG A 132 9.39 -3.98 -8.49
C ARG A 132 8.83 -3.35 -9.76
N GLU A 133 8.71 -4.10 -10.84
CA GLU A 133 8.11 -3.66 -12.12
C GLU A 133 6.65 -3.23 -11.96
N LEU A 134 5.89 -3.95 -11.14
CA LEU A 134 4.48 -3.64 -10.85
C LEU A 134 4.30 -2.54 -9.80
N GLY A 135 5.39 -2.02 -9.20
CA GLY A 135 5.32 -0.90 -8.27
C GLY A 135 4.93 -1.27 -6.83
N PHE A 136 5.03 -2.54 -6.42
CA PHE A 136 4.77 -2.95 -5.03
C PHE A 136 5.97 -2.80 -4.11
N ILE A 137 7.17 -2.79 -4.67
CA ILE A 137 8.41 -2.62 -3.91
C ILE A 137 9.38 -1.67 -4.64
N ARG A 138 10.26 -1.06 -3.85
CA ARG A 138 11.52 -0.46 -4.34
C ARG A 138 12.68 -1.20 -3.72
N THR A 139 13.82 -1.24 -4.41
CA THR A 139 14.99 -2.00 -3.95
C THR A 139 16.26 -1.19 -4.07
N LYS A 140 17.21 -1.46 -3.15
CA LYS A 140 18.59 -0.98 -3.26
C LYS A 140 19.53 -2.16 -3.03
N PRO A 141 20.64 -2.21 -3.75
CA PRO A 141 21.66 -3.23 -3.55
C PRO A 141 22.40 -3.02 -2.22
N GLY A 142 22.99 -4.12 -1.71
CA GLY A 142 23.81 -4.15 -0.51
C GLY A 142 24.61 -5.45 -0.45
N PRO A 143 25.10 -5.87 0.74
CA PRO A 143 25.98 -7.03 0.86
C PRO A 143 25.44 -8.34 0.30
N SER A 144 24.12 -8.58 0.40
CA SER A 144 23.49 -9.81 -0.12
C SER A 144 23.05 -9.71 -1.59
N GLY A 145 23.32 -8.59 -2.28
CA GLY A 145 23.05 -8.38 -3.69
C GLY A 145 21.96 -7.33 -4.01
N GLU A 146 21.34 -7.44 -5.18
CA GLU A 146 20.39 -6.48 -5.76
C GLU A 146 19.17 -6.18 -4.84
N PHE A 147 18.72 -7.16 -4.07
CA PHE A 147 17.53 -7.10 -3.22
C PHE A 147 17.85 -7.05 -1.72
N HIS A 148 19.02 -6.50 -1.35
CA HIS A 148 19.41 -6.41 0.06
C HIS A 148 18.45 -5.51 0.86
N PHE A 149 18.12 -4.33 0.34
CA PHE A 149 17.13 -3.43 0.92
C PHE A 149 15.87 -3.43 0.07
N ILE A 150 14.74 -3.84 0.66
CA ILE A 150 13.43 -3.84 0.02
C ILE A 150 12.52 -2.90 0.79
N LEU A 151 12.04 -1.86 0.12
CA LEU A 151 11.01 -0.96 0.63
C LEU A 151 9.65 -1.41 0.11
N LEU A 152 8.74 -1.75 1.01
CA LEU A 152 7.34 -2.06 0.70
C LEU A 152 6.60 -0.76 0.40
N LEU A 153 5.85 -0.74 -0.70
CA LEU A 153 5.01 0.39 -1.09
C LEU A 153 3.55 0.09 -0.74
N ASN A 154 2.73 1.15 -0.66
CA ASN A 154 1.31 0.98 -0.39
C ASN A 154 0.66 0.16 -1.52
N PRO A 155 0.13 -1.04 -1.23
CA PRO A 155 -0.43 -1.93 -2.25
C PRO A 155 -1.71 -1.38 -2.88
N ASN A 156 -2.46 -0.51 -2.19
CA ASN A 156 -3.65 0.12 -2.73
C ASN A 156 -3.28 1.08 -3.86
N ILE A 157 -2.22 1.87 -3.66
CA ILE A 157 -1.69 2.79 -4.68
C ILE A 157 -1.12 2.01 -5.86
N ALA A 158 -0.42 0.90 -5.60
CA ALA A 158 0.15 0.06 -6.67
C ALA A 158 -0.96 -0.54 -7.57
N VAL A 159 -2.07 -1.04 -7.00
CA VAL A 159 -3.22 -1.56 -7.77
C VAL A 159 -3.87 -0.44 -8.60
N GLU A 160 -4.02 0.76 -8.06
CA GLU A 160 -4.53 1.91 -8.81
C GLU A 160 -3.63 2.28 -10.00
N MET A 161 -2.31 2.27 -9.80
CA MET A 161 -1.36 2.49 -10.89
C MET A 161 -1.45 1.39 -11.96
N MET A 162 -1.54 0.12 -11.54
CA MET A 162 -1.76 -1.01 -12.46
C MET A 162 -3.06 -0.83 -13.25
N ARG A 163 -4.15 -0.40 -12.60
CA ARG A 163 -5.43 -0.14 -13.28
C ARG A 163 -5.31 0.94 -14.36
N ARG A 164 -4.65 2.04 -14.05
CA ARG A 164 -4.39 3.14 -15.00
C ARG A 164 -3.55 2.70 -16.20
N ASN A 165 -2.67 1.73 -16.00
CA ASN A 165 -1.85 1.11 -17.03
C ASN A 165 -2.60 0.00 -17.82
N GLY A 166 -3.89 -0.23 -17.57
CA GLY A 166 -4.67 -1.27 -18.24
C GLY A 166 -4.30 -2.69 -17.84
N GLN A 167 -3.66 -2.87 -16.68
CA GLN A 167 -3.11 -4.15 -16.22
C GLN A 167 -4.03 -4.93 -15.28
N VAL A 168 -5.15 -4.35 -14.86
CA VAL A 168 -6.13 -4.98 -13.96
C VAL A 168 -7.48 -5.06 -14.67
N GLN A 169 -8.08 -6.24 -14.68
CA GLN A 169 -9.40 -6.47 -15.26
C GLN A 169 -10.51 -5.80 -14.45
N ASP A 170 -11.59 -5.38 -15.11
CA ASP A 170 -12.70 -4.64 -14.50
C ASP A 170 -13.33 -5.36 -13.31
N GLY A 171 -13.56 -6.67 -13.43
CA GLY A 171 -14.17 -7.47 -12.36
C GLY A 171 -13.28 -7.58 -11.11
N LEU A 172 -11.97 -7.70 -11.28
CA LEU A 172 -11.04 -7.70 -10.15
C LEU A 172 -10.94 -6.31 -9.52
N TYR A 173 -10.89 -5.28 -10.35
CA TYR A 173 -10.85 -3.90 -9.86
C TYR A 173 -12.12 -3.51 -9.10
N GLY A 174 -13.31 -3.96 -9.54
CA GLY A 174 -14.56 -3.77 -8.81
C GLY A 174 -14.49 -4.35 -7.39
N ARG A 175 -14.05 -5.60 -7.24
CA ARG A 175 -13.84 -6.23 -5.93
C ARG A 175 -12.81 -5.51 -5.07
N PHE A 176 -11.77 -4.97 -5.70
CA PHE A 176 -10.75 -4.19 -4.99
C PHE A 176 -11.36 -2.89 -4.41
N ILE A 177 -12.11 -2.13 -5.20
CA ILE A 177 -12.75 -0.88 -4.75
C ILE A 177 -13.77 -1.14 -3.63
N GLU A 178 -14.61 -2.17 -3.76
CA GLU A 178 -15.53 -2.58 -2.70
C GLU A 178 -14.76 -2.88 -1.40
N ARG A 179 -13.68 -3.66 -1.48
CA ARG A 179 -12.89 -4.01 -0.32
C ARG A 179 -12.20 -2.80 0.31
N VAL A 180 -11.64 -1.92 -0.50
CA VAL A 180 -11.00 -0.67 -0.04
C VAL A 180 -12.00 0.23 0.68
N ALA A 181 -13.22 0.35 0.16
CA ALA A 181 -14.32 1.09 0.80
C ALA A 181 -14.73 0.45 2.14
N ASP A 182 -14.94 -0.87 2.19
CA ASP A 182 -15.31 -1.61 3.40
C ASP A 182 -14.33 -1.41 4.56
N VAL A 183 -13.04 -1.37 4.26
CA VAL A 183 -11.99 -1.23 5.27
C VAL A 183 -11.61 0.23 5.56
N GLY A 184 -12.20 1.19 4.84
CA GLY A 184 -11.96 2.62 5.02
C GLY A 184 -10.60 3.10 4.48
N ALA A 185 -10.07 2.44 3.45
CA ALA A 185 -8.78 2.77 2.82
C ALA A 185 -8.94 3.55 1.49
N ALA A 186 -10.12 4.09 1.20
CA ALA A 186 -10.41 4.80 -0.05
C ALA A 186 -9.60 6.10 -0.23
N GLY A 187 -9.10 6.69 0.85
CA GLY A 187 -8.34 7.94 0.82
C GLY A 187 -6.88 7.81 0.38
N ASP A 188 -6.32 6.60 0.33
CA ASP A 188 -4.89 6.37 0.06
C ASP A 188 -4.46 6.95 -1.30
N TRP A 189 -5.28 6.75 -2.33
CA TRP A 189 -4.99 7.25 -3.68
C TRP A 189 -5.05 8.77 -3.76
N THR A 190 -6.10 9.39 -3.20
CA THR A 190 -6.27 10.84 -3.19
C THR A 190 -5.11 11.52 -2.46
N ALA A 191 -4.78 11.04 -1.26
CA ALA A 191 -3.65 11.54 -0.48
C ALA A 191 -2.32 11.42 -1.25
N HIS A 192 -2.12 10.33 -2.00
CA HIS A 192 -0.92 10.16 -2.84
C HIS A 192 -0.88 11.19 -3.97
N GLN A 193 -1.99 11.45 -4.65
CA GLN A 193 -2.07 12.46 -5.71
C GLN A 193 -1.78 13.87 -5.18
N GLU A 194 -2.41 14.25 -4.08
CA GLU A 194 -2.16 15.54 -3.42
C GLU A 194 -0.68 15.71 -3.03
N ALA A 195 -0.06 14.66 -2.50
CA ALA A 195 1.36 14.67 -2.15
C ALA A 195 2.26 14.84 -3.40
N LEU A 196 1.92 14.20 -4.52
CA LEU A 196 2.65 14.37 -5.79
C LEU A 196 2.53 15.79 -6.33
N GLU A 197 1.34 16.37 -6.30
CA GLU A 197 1.10 17.75 -6.75
C GLU A 197 1.86 18.75 -5.87
N ALA A 198 1.82 18.57 -4.55
CA ALA A 198 2.57 19.41 -3.62
C ALA A 198 4.08 19.32 -3.86
N ALA A 199 4.61 18.11 -4.08
CA ALA A 199 6.01 17.89 -4.40
C ALA A 199 6.42 18.54 -5.73
N ALA A 200 5.56 18.45 -6.76
CA ALA A 200 5.80 19.08 -8.05
C ALA A 200 5.83 20.63 -7.94
N LYS A 201 4.89 21.22 -7.20
CA LYS A 201 4.88 22.66 -6.91
C LYS A 201 6.13 23.12 -6.15
N ALA A 202 6.55 22.37 -5.16
CA ALA A 202 7.76 22.66 -4.39
C ALA A 202 9.04 22.57 -5.26
N ALA A 203 9.13 21.57 -6.15
CA ALA A 203 10.23 21.42 -7.08
C ALA A 203 10.31 22.59 -8.09
N ALA A 204 9.17 23.01 -8.64
CA ALA A 204 9.09 24.14 -9.56
C ALA A 204 9.54 25.45 -8.87
N ALA A 205 9.04 25.72 -7.66
CA ALA A 205 9.43 26.90 -6.89
C ALA A 205 10.94 26.92 -6.57
N LYS A 206 11.52 25.75 -6.27
CA LYS A 206 12.97 25.63 -6.02
C LYS A 206 13.80 25.88 -7.28
N SER A 207 13.34 25.40 -8.44
CA SER A 207 13.98 25.64 -9.74
C SER A 207 13.97 27.13 -10.09
N GLU A 208 12.82 27.80 -9.95
CA GLU A 208 12.71 29.25 -10.19
C GLU A 208 13.60 30.09 -9.25
N ALA A 209 13.70 29.67 -8.00
CA ALA A 209 14.56 30.35 -7.02
C ALA A 209 16.06 30.22 -7.41
N LEU A 210 16.47 29.04 -7.88
CA LEU A 210 17.83 28.79 -8.35
C LEU A 210 18.14 29.62 -9.62
N ASP A 211 17.20 29.70 -10.57
CA ASP A 211 17.35 30.48 -11.79
C ASP A 211 17.47 32.00 -11.52
N LYS A 212 16.64 32.49 -10.57
CA LYS A 212 16.75 33.91 -10.12
C LYS A 212 18.09 34.20 -9.46
N ALA A 213 18.57 33.29 -8.60
CA ALA A 213 19.86 33.43 -7.96
C ALA A 213 21.04 33.40 -8.95
N ALA A 214 20.94 32.55 -9.99
CA ALA A 214 21.95 32.46 -11.05
C ALA A 214 21.99 33.73 -11.94
N LYS A 215 20.81 34.31 -12.25
CA LYS A 215 20.69 35.57 -13.01
C LYS A 215 21.22 36.76 -12.22
N SER A 216 20.94 36.83 -10.92
CA SER A 216 21.45 37.88 -10.03
C SER A 216 23.01 37.91 -9.97
N LYS A 217 23.66 36.76 -9.94
CA LYS A 217 25.13 36.64 -9.96
C LYS A 217 25.78 37.01 -11.29
N LYS A 218 25.06 36.91 -12.41
CA LYS A 218 25.56 37.31 -13.75
C LYS A 218 25.43 38.82 -14.02
N GLY A 219 24.50 39.50 -13.35
CA GLY A 219 24.30 40.95 -13.48
C GLY A 219 25.17 41.82 -12.58
N ALA A 220 25.96 41.19 -11.68
CA ALA A 220 26.87 41.89 -10.75
C ALA A 220 28.35 41.84 -11.15
N LYS A 221 28.64 41.44 -12.38
CA LYS A 221 29.98 41.54 -13.05
C LYS A 221 29.91 42.53 -14.21
#